data_41d2abe67d2d1863c12ca274b3f8b717
#
_entry.id   41d2abe67d2d1863c12ca274b3f8b717
#
_cell.length_a   1.000
_cell.length_b   1.000
_cell.length_c   1.000
_cell.angle_alpha   90.00
_cell.angle_beta   90.00
_cell.angle_gamma   90.00
#
_symmetry.space_group_name_H-M   'P 1'
#
loop_
_entity.id
_entity.type
_entity.pdbx_description
1 polymer ?
#
loop_
_entity_poly.entity_id
_entity_poly.type
_entity_poly.pdbx_seq_one_letter_code
_entity_poly.pdbx_strand_id
1 'polypeptide(L)'
;MKKTTIAGVLGGVAVLVAAGIAARPQKSVTVEGYVLDSACAFTKGLEKPISRDCAVACAKEGSQLVILTKEGAIYWPIDSATPAKGQNARLLEFAGNRVKATGKLYERGGSQALVIETIAAAK
;
A
#
# COMPACT_ATOMS: atom_id res chain seq x y z
N MET A 1 -38.82 11.16 -67.05
CA MET A 1 -37.40 11.09 -66.71
C MET A 1 -37.29 10.89 -65.22
N LYS A 2 -36.95 9.71 -64.80
CA LYS A 2 -36.82 9.35 -63.39
C LYS A 2 -35.36 9.43 -62.97
N LYS A 3 -35.03 10.32 -62.04
CA LYS A 3 -33.70 10.37 -61.49
C LYS A 3 -33.68 9.50 -60.21
N THR A 4 -32.96 8.41 -60.26
CA THR A 4 -32.75 7.49 -59.19
C THR A 4 -31.62 8.04 -58.32
N THR A 5 -31.93 8.44 -57.11
CA THR A 5 -30.95 8.87 -56.10
C THR A 5 -30.48 7.63 -55.35
N ILE A 6 -29.23 7.29 -55.47
CA ILE A 6 -28.59 6.22 -54.70
C ILE A 6 -28.15 6.82 -53.37
N ALA A 7 -28.81 6.39 -52.31
CA ALA A 7 -28.38 6.71 -50.93
C ALA A 7 -27.18 5.84 -50.56
N GLY A 8 -26.03 6.46 -50.38
CA GLY A 8 -24.85 5.80 -49.88
C GLY A 8 -24.95 5.54 -48.39
N VAL A 9 -24.93 4.29 -48.04
CA VAL A 9 -24.81 3.87 -46.62
C VAL A 9 -23.34 3.99 -46.22
N LEU A 10 -23.04 5.02 -45.46
CA LEU A 10 -21.76 5.12 -44.78
C LEU A 10 -21.77 4.21 -43.54
N GLY A 11 -21.21 3.03 -43.69
CA GLY A 11 -20.93 2.14 -42.59
C GLY A 11 -19.85 2.73 -41.68
N GLY A 12 -20.27 3.27 -40.55
CA GLY A 12 -19.36 3.69 -39.49
C GLY A 12 -18.71 2.47 -38.86
N VAL A 13 -17.43 2.26 -39.11
CA VAL A 13 -16.63 1.30 -38.35
C VAL A 13 -16.37 1.92 -36.97
N ALA A 14 -17.12 1.46 -35.96
CA ALA A 14 -16.82 1.78 -34.56
C ALA A 14 -15.54 1.06 -34.17
N VAL A 15 -14.43 1.77 -34.18
CA VAL A 15 -13.18 1.28 -33.58
C VAL A 15 -13.35 1.30 -32.08
N LEU A 16 -13.66 0.15 -31.48
CA LEU A 16 -13.58 -0.08 -30.06
C LEU A 16 -12.10 -0.04 -29.67
N VAL A 17 -11.64 1.12 -29.24
CA VAL A 17 -10.36 1.24 -28.56
C VAL A 17 -10.55 0.59 -27.19
N ALA A 18 -10.16 -0.68 -27.08
CA ALA A 18 -9.98 -1.31 -25.79
C ALA A 18 -8.86 -0.54 -25.08
N ALA A 19 -9.25 0.37 -24.16
CA ALA A 19 -8.31 0.99 -23.26
C ALA A 19 -7.76 -0.14 -22.38
N GLY A 20 -6.63 -0.70 -22.77
CA GLY A 20 -5.89 -1.62 -21.95
C GLY A 20 -5.60 -0.91 -20.61
N ILE A 21 -6.07 -1.48 -19.50
CA ILE A 21 -5.71 -1.01 -18.17
C ILE A 21 -4.23 -1.34 -18.01
N ALA A 22 -3.37 -0.42 -18.44
CA ALA A 22 -1.94 -0.52 -18.18
C ALA A 22 -1.77 -0.50 -16.65
N ALA A 23 -1.15 -1.54 -16.10
CA ALA A 23 -0.75 -1.54 -14.69
C ALA A 23 0.08 -0.27 -14.45
N ARG A 24 -0.35 0.57 -13.50
CA ARG A 24 0.41 1.77 -13.12
C ARG A 24 1.78 1.32 -12.65
N PRO A 25 2.88 1.93 -13.12
CA PRO A 25 4.19 1.62 -12.59
C PRO A 25 4.18 1.84 -11.08
N GLN A 26 4.66 0.86 -10.32
CA GLN A 26 4.70 0.94 -8.86
C GLN A 26 5.67 2.03 -8.46
N LYS A 27 5.18 2.97 -7.65
CA LYS A 27 5.99 4.07 -7.16
C LYS A 27 6.91 3.58 -6.06
N SER A 28 8.21 3.82 -6.20
CA SER A 28 9.16 3.66 -5.11
C SER A 28 9.06 4.84 -4.15
N VAL A 29 8.93 4.55 -2.86
CA VAL A 29 8.79 5.56 -1.81
C VAL A 29 9.72 5.25 -0.65
N THR A 30 10.06 6.30 0.10
CA THR A 30 10.73 6.19 1.40
C THR A 30 9.77 6.69 2.46
N VAL A 31 9.53 5.88 3.48
CA VAL A 31 8.60 6.14 4.58
C VAL A 31 9.38 6.18 5.89
N GLU A 32 9.17 7.22 6.68
CA GLU A 32 9.65 7.30 8.06
C GLU A 32 8.48 7.25 9.03
N GLY A 33 8.59 6.41 10.05
CA GLY A 33 7.54 6.27 11.04
C GLY A 33 7.89 5.26 12.11
N TYR A 34 6.97 5.04 13.03
CA TYR A 34 7.11 4.09 14.11
C TYR A 34 6.50 2.74 13.74
N VAL A 35 7.19 1.67 14.08
CA VAL A 35 6.65 0.31 13.94
C VAL A 35 5.78 0.00 15.15
N LEU A 36 4.49 -0.08 14.93
CA LEU A 36 3.47 -0.36 15.94
C LEU A 36 2.55 -1.48 15.47
N ASP A 37 1.84 -2.10 16.40
CA ASP A 37 0.73 -2.96 16.02
C ASP A 37 -0.44 -2.13 15.47
N SER A 38 -1.18 -2.72 14.53
CA SER A 38 -2.25 -2.01 13.82
C SER A 38 -3.34 -1.49 14.76
N ALA A 39 -3.70 -2.26 15.79
CA ALA A 39 -4.74 -1.83 16.72
C ALA A 39 -4.33 -0.55 17.47
N CYS A 40 -3.10 -0.47 17.98
CA CYS A 40 -2.61 0.75 18.63
C CYS A 40 -2.43 1.89 17.65
N ALA A 41 -1.96 1.62 16.43
CA ALA A 41 -1.80 2.65 15.40
C ALA A 41 -3.14 3.34 15.08
N PHE A 42 -4.23 2.59 14.97
CA PHE A 42 -5.56 3.15 14.72
C PHE A 42 -6.22 3.78 15.95
N THR A 43 -6.15 3.13 17.10
CA THR A 43 -6.94 3.55 18.25
C THR A 43 -6.27 4.59 19.12
N LYS A 44 -4.94 4.66 19.08
CA LYS A 44 -4.15 5.54 19.94
C LYS A 44 -3.25 6.49 19.15
N GLY A 45 -2.87 6.11 17.95
CA GLY A 45 -1.96 6.90 17.12
C GLY A 45 -0.67 7.23 17.87
N LEU A 46 -0.25 8.49 17.81
CA LEU A 46 0.91 9.03 18.54
C LEU A 46 0.52 9.79 19.82
N GLU A 47 -0.73 9.72 20.24
CA GLU A 47 -1.23 10.41 21.44
C GLU A 47 -0.73 9.78 22.76
N LYS A 48 -0.32 8.52 22.70
CA LYS A 48 0.32 7.81 23.82
C LYS A 48 1.82 7.64 23.59
N PRO A 49 2.60 7.56 24.67
CA PRO A 49 3.99 7.13 24.55
C PRO A 49 4.06 5.76 23.85
N ILE A 50 4.97 5.65 22.91
CA ILE A 50 5.18 4.41 22.16
C ILE A 50 5.86 3.39 23.08
N SER A 51 5.29 2.19 23.16
CA SER A 51 5.80 1.10 23.96
C SER A 51 6.22 -0.07 23.07
N ARG A 52 7.51 -0.39 23.10
CA ARG A 52 8.04 -1.57 22.45
C ARG A 52 7.39 -2.85 22.98
N ASP A 53 7.28 -2.97 24.28
CA ASP A 53 6.73 -4.18 24.93
C ASP A 53 5.29 -4.42 24.50
N CYS A 54 4.50 -3.35 24.39
CA CYS A 54 3.13 -3.43 23.91
C CYS A 54 3.07 -3.87 22.44
N ALA A 55 3.88 -3.27 21.59
CA ALA A 55 3.92 -3.63 20.17
C ALA A 55 4.34 -5.10 19.95
N VAL A 56 5.35 -5.55 20.70
CA VAL A 56 5.81 -6.95 20.66
C VAL A 56 4.73 -7.91 21.15
N ALA A 57 4.08 -7.60 22.27
CA ALA A 57 3.00 -8.44 22.82
C ALA A 57 1.84 -8.59 21.84
N CYS A 58 1.39 -7.47 21.24
CA CYS A 58 0.32 -7.50 20.24
C CYS A 58 0.71 -8.27 18.99
N ALA A 59 1.95 -8.11 18.51
CA ALA A 59 2.44 -8.87 17.37
C ALA A 59 2.47 -10.38 17.63
N LYS A 60 2.82 -10.80 18.83
CA LYS A 60 2.81 -12.21 19.24
C LYS A 60 1.40 -12.81 19.26
N GLU A 61 0.40 -12.00 19.54
CA GLU A 61 -1.01 -12.39 19.47
C GLU A 61 -1.57 -12.37 18.04
N GLY A 62 -0.75 -12.02 17.04
CA GLY A 62 -1.13 -12.02 15.63
C GLY A 62 -1.55 -10.66 15.08
N SER A 63 -1.50 -9.58 15.87
CA SER A 63 -1.74 -8.24 15.34
C SER A 63 -0.65 -7.86 14.34
N GLN A 64 -1.04 -7.35 13.20
CA GLN A 64 -0.09 -6.96 12.16
C GLN A 64 0.68 -5.70 12.57
N LEU A 65 2.00 -5.73 12.43
CA LEU A 65 2.84 -4.55 12.58
C LEU A 65 2.72 -3.66 11.35
N VAL A 66 2.58 -2.37 11.59
CA VAL A 66 2.47 -1.32 10.57
C VAL A 66 3.47 -0.21 10.82
N ILE A 67 3.67 0.67 9.86
CA ILE A 67 4.48 1.88 10.04
C ILE A 67 3.53 3.07 10.12
N LEU A 68 3.52 3.73 11.28
CA LEU A 68 2.73 4.94 11.54
C LEU A 68 3.64 6.16 11.44
N THR A 69 3.38 7.05 10.49
CA THR A 69 4.12 8.30 10.34
C THR A 69 3.65 9.34 11.35
N LYS A 70 4.47 10.38 11.56
CA LYS A 70 4.10 11.49 12.46
C LYS A 70 2.90 12.29 11.94
N GLU A 71 2.61 12.23 10.64
CA GLU A 71 1.44 12.84 10.00
C GLU A 71 0.16 12.00 10.17
N GLY A 72 0.27 10.80 10.75
CA GLY A 72 -0.85 9.89 10.97
C GLY A 72 -1.12 8.92 9.83
N ALA A 73 -0.29 8.89 8.80
CA ALA A 73 -0.43 7.91 7.72
C ALA A 73 0.03 6.53 8.19
N ILE A 74 -0.75 5.51 7.84
CA ILE A 74 -0.47 4.11 8.18
C ILE A 74 -0.09 3.36 6.91
N TYR A 75 1.10 2.77 6.92
CA TYR A 75 1.59 1.90 5.85
C TYR A 75 1.58 0.45 6.31
N TRP A 76 0.92 -0.40 5.52
CA TRP A 76 0.81 -1.83 5.77
C TRP A 76 1.94 -2.56 5.05
N PRO A 77 2.92 -3.11 5.78
CA PRO A 77 3.93 -3.96 5.14
C PRO A 77 3.29 -5.23 4.59
N ILE A 78 3.53 -5.49 3.31
CA ILE A 78 3.00 -6.67 2.61
C ILE A 78 4.10 -7.40 1.84
N ASP A 79 3.84 -8.65 1.52
CA ASP A 79 4.60 -9.42 0.55
C ASP A 79 3.91 -9.33 -0.82
N SER A 80 4.67 -9.17 -1.88
CA SER A 80 4.16 -9.21 -3.25
C SER A 80 4.15 -10.61 -3.87
N ALA A 81 4.75 -11.59 -3.20
CA ALA A 81 4.77 -12.98 -3.65
C ALA A 81 3.45 -13.70 -3.34
N THR A 82 3.19 -14.80 -4.04
CA THR A 82 2.06 -15.69 -3.77
C THR A 82 2.55 -17.14 -3.56
N PRO A 83 2.26 -17.78 -2.45
CA PRO A 83 1.52 -17.26 -1.28
C PRO A 83 2.28 -16.16 -0.54
N ALA A 84 1.55 -15.13 -0.12
CA ALA A 84 2.15 -14.01 0.60
C ALA A 84 2.50 -14.39 2.04
N LYS A 85 3.65 -13.95 2.49
CA LYS A 85 4.11 -14.14 3.87
C LYS A 85 3.79 -12.92 4.72
N GLY A 86 3.36 -13.15 5.97
CA GLY A 86 3.23 -12.08 6.96
C GLY A 86 4.58 -11.41 7.22
N GLN A 87 4.56 -10.11 7.47
CA GLN A 87 5.78 -9.31 7.62
C GLN A 87 6.18 -9.07 9.08
N ASN A 88 5.42 -9.56 10.06
CA ASN A 88 5.72 -9.34 11.48
C ASN A 88 7.10 -9.81 11.89
N ALA A 89 7.55 -10.98 11.44
CA ALA A 89 8.85 -11.51 11.79
C ALA A 89 10.00 -10.55 11.40
N ARG A 90 9.89 -9.92 10.24
CA ARG A 90 10.88 -8.96 9.73
C ARG A 90 10.84 -7.63 10.50
N LEU A 91 9.66 -7.23 10.98
CA LEU A 91 9.44 -5.95 11.63
C LEU A 91 9.60 -6.00 13.15
N LEU A 92 9.60 -7.20 13.74
CA LEU A 92 9.59 -7.37 15.18
C LEU A 92 10.80 -6.74 15.88
N GLU A 93 11.97 -6.79 15.26
CA GLU A 93 13.18 -6.14 15.78
C GLU A 93 13.05 -4.62 15.88
N PHE A 94 12.20 -4.02 15.04
CA PHE A 94 11.95 -2.58 15.00
C PHE A 94 10.71 -2.16 15.83
N ALA A 95 9.99 -3.10 16.44
CA ALA A 95 8.76 -2.80 17.17
C ALA A 95 8.98 -1.71 18.21
N GLY A 96 8.15 -0.67 18.20
CA GLY A 96 8.25 0.49 19.07
C GLY A 96 9.34 1.49 18.68
N ASN A 97 10.10 1.25 17.63
CA ASN A 97 11.17 2.13 17.18
C ASN A 97 10.76 2.91 15.91
N ARG A 98 11.40 4.05 15.73
CA ARG A 98 11.31 4.80 14.48
C ARG A 98 12.20 4.15 13.43
N VAL A 99 11.65 4.01 12.23
CA VAL A 99 12.35 3.40 11.09
C VAL A 99 12.28 4.29 9.86
N LYS A 100 13.20 4.04 8.96
CA LYS A 100 13.15 4.48 7.56
C LYS A 100 13.05 3.23 6.69
N ALA A 101 11.95 3.10 5.96
CA ALA A 101 11.71 2.00 5.05
C ALA A 101 11.57 2.51 3.61
N THR A 102 12.20 1.83 2.69
CA THR A 102 12.09 2.11 1.25
C THR A 102 11.47 0.90 0.57
N GLY A 103 10.57 1.13 -0.36
CA GLY A 103 9.92 0.04 -1.07
C GLY A 103 8.90 0.51 -2.09
N LYS A 104 8.11 -0.43 -2.58
CA LYS A 104 7.07 -0.16 -3.57
C LYS A 104 5.73 0.08 -2.89
N LEU A 105 5.12 1.21 -3.22
CA LEU A 105 3.82 1.62 -2.70
C LEU A 105 2.69 1.06 -3.56
N TYR A 106 1.72 0.46 -2.90
CA TYR A 106 0.44 0.05 -3.47
C TYR A 106 -0.68 0.77 -2.73
N GLU A 107 -1.59 1.38 -3.48
CA GLU A 107 -2.73 2.10 -2.92
C GLU A 107 -4.02 1.51 -3.45
N ARG A 108 -4.96 1.22 -2.55
CA ARG A 108 -6.29 0.74 -2.90
C ARG A 108 -7.29 1.03 -1.79
N GLY A 109 -8.45 1.58 -2.17
CA GLY A 109 -9.54 1.81 -1.24
C GLY A 109 -9.19 2.68 -0.04
N GLY A 110 -8.28 3.65 -0.21
CA GLY A 110 -7.78 4.50 0.85
C GLY A 110 -6.68 3.86 1.72
N SER A 111 -6.33 2.59 1.49
CA SER A 111 -5.25 1.92 2.20
C SER A 111 -3.94 2.03 1.45
N GLN A 112 -2.85 2.15 2.21
CA GLN A 112 -1.49 2.23 1.70
C GLN A 112 -0.71 1.00 2.12
N ALA A 113 -0.27 0.19 1.17
CA ALA A 113 0.54 -1.00 1.42
C ALA A 113 1.94 -0.82 0.86
N LEU A 114 2.94 -1.30 1.60
CA LEU A 114 4.35 -1.14 1.27
C LEU A 114 5.03 -2.51 1.15
N VAL A 115 5.55 -2.81 -0.03
CA VAL A 115 6.48 -3.92 -0.21
C VAL A 115 7.86 -3.40 0.14
N ILE A 116 8.32 -3.70 1.36
CA ILE A 116 9.58 -3.18 1.88
C ILE A 116 10.76 -3.83 1.17
N GLU A 117 11.60 -3.03 0.54
CA GLU A 117 12.87 -3.44 -0.04
C GLU A 117 14.01 -3.30 0.97
N THR A 118 14.06 -2.16 1.68
CA THR A 118 15.03 -1.90 2.75
C THR A 118 14.35 -1.27 3.95
N ILE A 119 14.82 -1.60 5.15
CA ILE A 119 14.37 -1.00 6.40
C ILE A 119 15.55 -0.89 7.37
N ALA A 120 15.63 0.24 8.05
CA ALA A 120 16.63 0.50 9.06
C ALA A 120 16.05 1.38 10.18
N ALA A 121 16.63 1.29 11.37
CA ALA A 121 16.30 2.22 12.45
C ALA A 121 16.62 3.66 12.01
N ALA A 122 15.68 4.57 12.25
CA ALA A 122 15.89 6.00 12.04
C ALA A 122 16.35 6.66 13.34
N LYS A 123 17.31 7.59 13.22
CA LYS A 123 17.82 8.38 14.34
C LYS A 123 16.89 9.57 14.62
#